data_9733ed6b7b3af510e5aa83cb3d404a99
#
_entry.id   9733ed6b7b3af510e5aa83cb3d404a99
#
_cell.length_a   1.000
_cell.length_b   1.000
_cell.length_c   1.000
_cell.angle_alpha   90.00
_cell.angle_beta   90.00
_cell.angle_gamma   90.00
#
_symmetry.space_group_name_H-M   'P 1'
#
loop_
_entity.id
_entity.type
_entity.pdbx_description
1 polymer ?
#
loop_
_entity_poly.entity_id
_entity_poly.type
_entity_poly.pdbx_seq_one_letter_code
_entity_poly.pdbx_strand_id
1 'polypeptide(L)'
;MKEELGDVMLHLIFQALIAEEQNKFNIKDSIDTVSKKLVKRHPHVFDDGNVKDAKDSLRIWEDVKAEERSNKNLGSVMDDVPKNLPSLTRTKKLQKRATRVGFDWSNSKQILEKIDEEIAELKDEDTKLNKEGIAEEIGDIFFTLIRLSGYHDLEPEDIIRKTNLKFENRFRKMENEAKSMKTSLDKMNLEELEKLWQKIK
;
A
#
# COMPACT_ATOMS: atom_id res chain seq x y z
N MET A 1 18.96 -8.97 -14.41
CA MET A 1 18.69 -7.52 -14.39
C MET A 1 18.94 -6.82 -15.73
N LYS A 2 20.11 -6.99 -16.43
CA LYS A 2 20.35 -6.37 -17.75
C LYS A 2 19.39 -6.91 -18.82
N GLU A 3 19.18 -8.20 -18.86
CA GLU A 3 18.27 -8.92 -19.74
C GLU A 3 16.81 -8.48 -19.50
N GLU A 4 16.34 -8.53 -18.25
CA GLU A 4 15.01 -8.08 -17.83
C GLU A 4 14.72 -6.63 -18.19
N LEU A 5 15.74 -5.76 -18.06
CA LEU A 5 15.62 -4.36 -18.48
C LEU A 5 15.44 -4.24 -19.99
N GLY A 6 16.14 -5.09 -20.76
CA GLY A 6 15.97 -5.20 -22.22
C GLY A 6 14.56 -5.62 -22.61
N ASP A 7 14.00 -6.61 -21.92
CA ASP A 7 12.64 -7.09 -22.16
C ASP A 7 11.60 -6.01 -21.85
N VAL A 8 11.77 -5.25 -20.76
CA VAL A 8 10.90 -4.10 -20.47
C VAL A 8 10.98 -3.05 -21.59
N MET A 9 12.19 -2.72 -22.08
CA MET A 9 12.35 -1.79 -23.19
C MET A 9 11.67 -2.29 -24.47
N LEU A 10 11.81 -3.59 -24.79
CA LEU A 10 11.15 -4.23 -25.93
C LEU A 10 9.63 -4.05 -25.83
N HIS A 11 9.04 -4.33 -24.67
CA HIS A 11 7.61 -4.15 -24.46
C HIS A 11 7.16 -2.69 -24.65
N LEU A 12 7.92 -1.72 -24.15
CA LEU A 12 7.59 -0.30 -24.32
C LEU A 12 7.61 0.11 -25.80
N ILE A 13 8.64 -0.29 -26.54
CA ILE A 13 8.76 0.00 -27.98
C ILE A 13 7.62 -0.68 -28.74
N PHE A 14 7.31 -1.95 -28.42
CA PHE A 14 6.25 -2.70 -29.09
C PHE A 14 4.87 -2.04 -28.90
N GLN A 15 4.55 -1.61 -27.67
CA GLN A 15 3.30 -0.89 -27.38
C GLN A 15 3.23 0.46 -28.12
N ALA A 16 4.35 1.16 -28.23
CA ALA A 16 4.41 2.44 -28.96
C ALA A 16 4.19 2.21 -30.49
N LEU A 17 4.78 1.17 -31.06
CA LEU A 17 4.57 0.82 -32.48
C LEU A 17 3.10 0.45 -32.76
N ILE A 18 2.48 -0.36 -31.91
CA ILE A 18 1.06 -0.70 -32.04
C ILE A 18 0.17 0.54 -31.96
N ALA A 19 0.51 1.49 -31.07
CA ALA A 19 -0.23 2.74 -30.94
C ALA A 19 -0.05 3.63 -32.17
N GLU A 20 1.14 3.66 -32.77
CA GLU A 20 1.45 4.41 -33.98
C GLU A 20 0.71 3.82 -35.20
N GLU A 21 0.69 2.51 -35.37
CA GLU A 21 -0.11 1.81 -36.39
C GLU A 21 -1.61 2.15 -36.28
N GLN A 22 -2.09 2.36 -35.05
CA GLN A 22 -3.47 2.78 -34.79
C GLN A 22 -3.68 4.31 -34.88
N ASN A 23 -2.69 5.07 -35.31
CA ASN A 23 -2.71 6.54 -35.40
C ASN A 23 -3.08 7.23 -34.07
N LYS A 24 -2.67 6.68 -32.94
CA LYS A 24 -2.95 7.25 -31.59
C LYS A 24 -1.83 8.15 -31.10
N PHE A 25 -0.62 7.63 -31.01
CA PHE A 25 0.61 8.30 -30.59
C PHE A 25 1.83 7.47 -30.97
N ASN A 26 3.00 8.06 -30.97
CA ASN A 26 4.30 7.41 -31.19
C ASN A 26 5.19 7.46 -29.94
N ILE A 27 6.37 6.84 -30.00
CA ILE A 27 7.31 6.79 -28.87
C ILE A 27 7.79 8.20 -28.47
N LYS A 28 7.95 9.13 -29.41
CA LYS A 28 8.34 10.51 -29.14
C LYS A 28 7.28 11.23 -28.30
N ASP A 29 6.00 11.06 -28.63
CA ASP A 29 4.90 11.67 -27.88
C ASP A 29 4.88 11.17 -26.41
N SER A 30 5.20 9.90 -26.21
CA SER A 30 5.31 9.31 -24.86
C SER A 30 6.49 9.91 -24.08
N ILE A 31 7.65 10.07 -24.72
CA ILE A 31 8.85 10.70 -24.13
C ILE A 31 8.58 12.17 -23.82
N ASP A 32 8.01 12.91 -24.73
CA ASP A 32 7.66 14.32 -24.54
C ASP A 32 6.67 14.49 -23.38
N THR A 33 5.70 13.59 -23.28
CA THR A 33 4.71 13.61 -22.19
C THR A 33 5.36 13.38 -20.82
N VAL A 34 6.24 12.39 -20.69
CA VAL A 34 6.92 12.13 -19.42
C VAL A 34 7.90 13.24 -19.07
N SER A 35 8.62 13.78 -20.05
CA SER A 35 9.56 14.88 -19.86
C SER A 35 8.85 16.14 -19.33
N LYS A 36 7.74 16.53 -19.94
CA LYS A 36 6.92 17.66 -19.48
C LYS A 36 6.41 17.44 -18.05
N LYS A 37 5.98 16.22 -17.71
CA LYS A 37 5.57 15.87 -16.33
C LYS A 37 6.72 15.99 -15.34
N LEU A 38 7.91 15.50 -15.69
CA LEU A 38 9.08 15.56 -14.83
C LEU A 38 9.50 17.00 -14.56
N VAL A 39 9.61 17.82 -15.59
CA VAL A 39 9.94 19.25 -15.45
C VAL A 39 8.91 19.95 -14.56
N LYS A 40 7.61 19.80 -14.86
CA LYS A 40 6.54 20.43 -14.07
C LYS A 40 6.52 20.01 -12.60
N ARG A 41 6.82 18.73 -12.32
CA ARG A 41 6.75 18.17 -10.94
C ARG A 41 8.01 18.37 -10.12
N HIS A 42 9.11 18.83 -10.74
CA HIS A 42 10.37 19.10 -10.07
C HIS A 42 10.82 20.55 -10.29
N PRO A 43 10.00 21.56 -9.92
CA PRO A 43 10.35 22.96 -10.13
C PRO A 43 11.65 23.32 -9.41
N HIS A 44 11.96 22.65 -8.31
CA HIS A 44 13.22 22.84 -7.58
C HIS A 44 14.48 22.35 -8.33
N VAL A 45 14.32 21.58 -9.41
CA VAL A 45 15.43 21.11 -10.27
C VAL A 45 15.56 21.96 -11.53
N PHE A 46 14.43 22.45 -12.06
CA PHE A 46 14.34 23.12 -13.36
C PHE A 46 14.02 24.62 -13.27
N ASP A 47 13.59 25.09 -12.09
CA ASP A 47 13.31 26.49 -11.76
C ASP A 47 14.10 26.92 -10.51
N ASP A 48 14.08 28.22 -10.15
CA ASP A 48 14.76 28.80 -8.98
C ASP A 48 14.16 28.39 -7.62
N GLY A 49 13.49 27.25 -7.55
CA GLY A 49 12.82 26.76 -6.34
C GLY A 49 13.81 26.23 -5.30
N ASN A 50 13.96 26.97 -4.19
CA ASN A 50 14.72 26.52 -3.03
C ASN A 50 13.97 25.39 -2.28
N VAL A 51 14.53 24.20 -2.28
CA VAL A 51 14.05 23.04 -1.50
C VAL A 51 14.99 22.82 -0.32
N LYS A 52 14.44 22.72 0.90
CA LYS A 52 15.23 22.55 2.12
C LYS A 52 15.66 21.11 2.35
N ASP A 53 14.82 20.15 1.98
CA ASP A 53 15.05 18.73 2.17
C ASP A 53 14.19 17.85 1.25
N ALA A 54 14.38 16.53 1.33
CA ALA A 54 13.63 15.54 0.54
C ALA A 54 12.11 15.55 0.83
N LYS A 55 11.69 15.96 2.04
CA LYS A 55 10.28 16.06 2.40
C LYS A 55 9.62 17.26 1.71
N ASP A 56 10.31 18.37 1.62
CA ASP A 56 9.85 19.54 0.86
C ASP A 56 9.71 19.20 -0.63
N SER A 57 10.68 18.51 -1.22
CA SER A 57 10.59 18.02 -2.61
C SER A 57 9.35 17.16 -2.83
N LEU A 58 9.10 16.21 -1.93
CA LEU A 58 7.95 15.31 -2.01
C LEU A 58 6.63 16.08 -1.88
N ARG A 59 6.56 17.06 -0.98
CA ARG A 59 5.39 17.92 -0.80
C ARG A 59 5.07 18.70 -2.09
N ILE A 60 6.06 19.39 -2.65
CA ILE A 60 5.91 20.15 -3.89
C ILE A 60 5.44 19.25 -5.02
N TRP A 61 6.06 18.08 -5.19
CA TRP A 61 5.67 17.10 -6.20
C TRP A 61 4.20 16.64 -6.03
N GLU A 62 3.76 16.47 -4.78
CA GLU A 62 2.39 16.06 -4.48
C GLU A 62 1.39 17.20 -4.71
N ASP A 63 1.75 18.44 -4.42
CA ASP A 63 0.91 19.62 -4.63
C ASP A 63 0.69 19.86 -6.14
N VAL A 64 1.76 19.80 -6.94
CA VAL A 64 1.66 19.88 -8.41
C VAL A 64 0.79 18.75 -8.96
N LYS A 65 0.92 17.54 -8.43
CA LYS A 65 0.08 16.40 -8.81
C LYS A 65 -1.38 16.57 -8.40
N ALA A 66 -1.64 17.29 -7.31
CA ALA A 66 -3.02 17.64 -6.89
C ALA A 66 -3.64 18.66 -7.84
N GLU A 67 -2.89 19.68 -8.23
CA GLU A 67 -3.30 20.69 -9.23
C GLU A 67 -3.57 20.06 -10.61
N GLU A 68 -2.70 19.16 -11.08
CA GLU A 68 -2.94 18.40 -12.33
C GLU A 68 -4.25 17.61 -12.31
N ARG A 69 -4.68 17.14 -11.14
CA ARG A 69 -5.96 16.42 -10.98
C ARG A 69 -7.14 17.37 -10.97
N SER A 70 -7.05 18.51 -10.26
CA SER A 70 -8.12 19.50 -10.27
C SER A 70 -8.44 20.00 -11.68
N ASN A 71 -7.43 20.07 -12.53
CA ASN A 71 -7.57 20.46 -13.94
C ASN A 71 -8.18 19.37 -14.84
N LYS A 72 -8.35 18.12 -14.32
CA LYS A 72 -8.94 17.01 -15.09
C LYS A 72 -10.48 16.94 -15.00
N ASN A 73 -11.15 17.89 -14.38
CA ASN A 73 -12.60 17.89 -14.17
C ASN A 73 -13.12 16.56 -13.59
N LEU A 74 -12.40 15.98 -12.63
CA LEU A 74 -12.82 14.75 -11.94
C LEU A 74 -14.05 15.06 -11.07
N GLY A 75 -15.03 14.16 -11.10
CA GLY A 75 -16.27 14.34 -10.32
C GLY A 75 -16.07 14.16 -8.82
N SER A 76 -15.00 13.46 -8.40
CA SER A 76 -14.69 13.19 -7.00
C SER A 76 -13.18 13.24 -6.75
N VAL A 77 -12.80 13.63 -5.52
CA VAL A 77 -11.39 13.53 -5.06
C VAL A 77 -10.89 12.09 -5.01
N MET A 78 -11.80 11.11 -5.01
CA MET A 78 -11.49 9.67 -5.02
C MET A 78 -11.21 9.13 -6.43
N ASP A 79 -11.57 9.89 -7.47
CA ASP A 79 -11.30 9.51 -8.85
C ASP A 79 -9.78 9.44 -9.11
N ASP A 80 -9.37 8.73 -10.15
CA ASP A 80 -7.96 8.54 -10.51
C ASP A 80 -7.14 7.72 -9.48
N VAL A 81 -7.78 7.03 -8.53
CA VAL A 81 -7.13 5.99 -7.73
C VAL A 81 -7.32 4.64 -8.44
N PRO A 82 -6.26 4.07 -9.04
CA PRO A 82 -6.41 2.86 -9.86
C PRO A 82 -7.05 1.71 -9.06
N LYS A 83 -8.02 1.04 -9.68
CA LYS A 83 -8.75 -0.06 -9.03
C LYS A 83 -7.94 -1.37 -8.93
N ASN A 84 -6.91 -1.50 -9.78
CA ASN A 84 -6.02 -2.67 -9.84
C ASN A 84 -4.81 -2.61 -8.90
N LEU A 85 -4.73 -1.61 -8.02
CA LEU A 85 -3.70 -1.57 -7.00
C LEU A 85 -3.93 -2.65 -5.93
N PRO A 86 -2.85 -3.17 -5.30
CA PRO A 86 -2.97 -3.97 -4.08
C PRO A 86 -3.84 -3.26 -3.04
N SER A 87 -4.69 -4.00 -2.34
CA SER A 87 -5.75 -3.43 -1.51
C SER A 87 -5.23 -2.49 -0.42
N LEU A 88 -4.14 -2.85 0.27
CA LEU A 88 -3.56 -1.98 1.31
C LEU A 88 -3.01 -0.67 0.71
N THR A 89 -2.31 -0.77 -0.41
CA THR A 89 -1.80 0.40 -1.16
C THR A 89 -2.95 1.28 -1.66
N ARG A 90 -4.01 0.68 -2.15
CA ARG A 90 -5.20 1.41 -2.62
C ARG A 90 -5.89 2.14 -1.47
N THR A 91 -6.12 1.47 -0.35
CA THR A 91 -6.69 2.07 0.86
C THR A 91 -5.88 3.26 1.35
N LYS A 92 -4.55 3.11 1.48
CA LYS A 92 -3.65 4.22 1.85
C LYS A 92 -3.81 5.42 0.90
N LYS A 93 -3.93 5.19 -0.41
CA LYS A 93 -4.15 6.27 -1.39
C LYS A 93 -5.51 6.94 -1.23
N LEU A 94 -6.58 6.18 -1.00
CA LEU A 94 -7.91 6.74 -0.75
C LEU A 94 -7.91 7.62 0.52
N GLN A 95 -7.35 7.13 1.61
CA GLN A 95 -7.21 7.88 2.86
C GLN A 95 -6.40 9.16 2.66
N LYS A 96 -5.26 9.08 1.96
CA LYS A 96 -4.46 10.28 1.64
C LYS A 96 -5.23 11.32 0.82
N ARG A 97 -6.24 10.90 0.05
CA ARG A 97 -7.14 11.83 -0.65
C ARG A 97 -8.13 12.49 0.31
N ALA A 98 -8.69 11.70 1.22
CA ALA A 98 -9.59 12.20 2.27
C ALA A 98 -8.88 13.21 3.20
N THR A 99 -7.66 12.91 3.65
CA THR A 99 -6.89 13.81 4.52
C THR A 99 -6.61 15.18 3.89
N ARG A 100 -6.45 15.24 2.57
CA ARG A 100 -6.21 16.50 1.84
C ARG A 100 -7.41 17.46 1.83
N VAL A 101 -8.61 16.95 1.97
CA VAL A 101 -9.82 17.77 2.06
C VAL A 101 -10.23 18.01 3.52
N GLY A 102 -9.33 17.71 4.47
CA GLY A 102 -9.55 17.92 5.89
C GLY A 102 -10.27 16.78 6.61
N PHE A 103 -10.57 15.68 5.92
CA PHE A 103 -11.16 14.49 6.55
C PHE A 103 -10.07 13.59 7.13
N ASP A 104 -9.68 13.88 8.37
CA ASP A 104 -8.63 13.18 9.09
C ASP A 104 -8.78 13.27 10.61
N TRP A 105 -8.15 12.35 11.35
CA TRP A 105 -8.01 12.42 12.80
C TRP A 105 -6.87 13.36 13.20
N SER A 106 -7.07 14.08 14.30
CA SER A 106 -6.10 15.09 14.78
C SER A 106 -4.81 14.46 15.36
N ASN A 107 -4.88 13.23 15.84
CA ASN A 107 -3.77 12.53 16.46
C ASN A 107 -3.96 11.00 16.46
N SER A 108 -2.87 10.27 16.75
CA SER A 108 -2.88 8.80 16.77
C SER A 108 -3.78 8.19 17.85
N LYS A 109 -4.04 8.93 18.94
CA LYS A 109 -4.91 8.46 20.02
C LYS A 109 -6.34 8.26 19.51
N GLN A 110 -6.86 9.23 18.75
CA GLN A 110 -8.20 9.11 18.13
C GLN A 110 -8.30 7.93 17.16
N ILE A 111 -7.23 7.64 16.42
CA ILE A 111 -7.20 6.49 15.52
C ILE A 111 -7.23 5.19 16.32
N LEU A 112 -6.51 5.11 17.45
CA LEU A 112 -6.54 3.95 18.33
C LEU A 112 -7.90 3.78 19.01
N GLU A 113 -8.53 4.86 19.47
CA GLU A 113 -9.89 4.85 20.02
C GLU A 113 -10.90 4.32 18.98
N LYS A 114 -10.74 4.68 17.70
CA LYS A 114 -11.59 4.13 16.63
C LYS A 114 -11.34 2.63 16.39
N ILE A 115 -10.09 2.16 16.50
CA ILE A 115 -9.80 0.71 16.43
C ILE A 115 -10.49 -0.04 17.57
N ASP A 116 -10.48 0.52 18.79
CA ASP A 116 -11.15 -0.08 19.93
C ASP A 116 -12.67 -0.14 19.75
N GLU A 117 -13.25 0.88 19.12
CA GLU A 117 -14.67 0.93 18.74
C GLU A 117 -15.00 -0.19 17.74
N GLU A 118 -14.28 -0.30 16.61
CA GLU A 118 -14.49 -1.35 15.61
C GLU A 118 -14.31 -2.78 16.19
N ILE A 119 -13.37 -2.95 17.12
CA ILE A 119 -13.19 -4.22 17.84
C ILE A 119 -14.42 -4.53 18.71
N ALA A 120 -15.04 -3.53 19.33
CA ALA A 120 -16.24 -3.73 20.14
C ALA A 120 -17.44 -4.11 19.25
N GLU A 121 -17.59 -3.45 18.09
CA GLU A 121 -18.63 -3.74 17.10
C GLU A 121 -18.44 -5.14 16.49
N LEU A 122 -17.22 -5.54 16.16
CA LEU A 122 -16.90 -6.89 15.72
C LEU A 122 -17.30 -7.96 16.75
N LYS A 123 -17.05 -7.73 18.03
CA LYS A 123 -17.45 -8.67 19.10
C LYS A 123 -18.97 -8.80 19.23
N ASP A 124 -19.70 -7.71 19.01
CA ASP A 124 -21.15 -7.72 19.03
C ASP A 124 -21.72 -8.49 17.83
N GLU A 125 -21.17 -8.26 16.62
CA GLU A 125 -21.56 -9.02 15.43
C GLU A 125 -21.18 -10.51 15.51
N ASP A 126 -20.04 -10.85 16.14
CA ASP A 126 -19.63 -12.23 16.35
C ASP A 126 -20.60 -12.96 17.31
N THR A 127 -21.06 -12.29 18.38
CA THR A 127 -22.08 -12.86 19.28
C THR A 127 -23.41 -13.12 18.61
N LYS A 128 -23.78 -12.27 17.62
CA LYS A 128 -24.97 -12.43 16.78
C LYS A 128 -24.81 -13.48 15.67
N LEU A 129 -23.60 -13.99 15.45
CA LEU A 129 -23.22 -14.86 14.32
C LEU A 129 -23.56 -14.24 12.96
N ASN A 130 -23.52 -12.91 12.86
CA ASN A 130 -23.79 -12.13 11.65
C ASN A 130 -22.55 -12.07 10.77
N LYS A 131 -22.42 -13.00 9.82
CA LYS A 131 -21.25 -13.08 8.94
C LYS A 131 -21.00 -11.83 8.10
N GLU A 132 -22.04 -11.14 7.67
CA GLU A 132 -21.91 -9.91 6.87
C GLU A 132 -21.38 -8.78 7.74
N GLY A 133 -21.95 -8.56 8.94
CA GLY A 133 -21.45 -7.59 9.91
C GLY A 133 -20.02 -7.89 10.37
N ILE A 134 -19.69 -9.15 10.67
CA ILE A 134 -18.32 -9.56 11.00
C ILE A 134 -17.34 -9.17 9.86
N ALA A 135 -17.72 -9.38 8.60
CA ALA A 135 -16.87 -9.04 7.47
C ALA A 135 -16.70 -7.51 7.30
N GLU A 136 -17.75 -6.74 7.57
CA GLU A 136 -17.74 -5.27 7.57
C GLU A 136 -16.78 -4.74 8.63
N GLU A 137 -16.95 -5.16 9.91
CA GLU A 137 -16.11 -4.70 11.01
C GLU A 137 -14.63 -5.10 10.85
N ILE A 138 -14.35 -6.31 10.35
CA ILE A 138 -12.98 -6.69 9.99
C ILE A 138 -12.42 -5.74 8.92
N GLY A 139 -13.21 -5.36 7.95
CA GLY A 139 -12.83 -4.40 6.91
C GLY A 139 -12.49 -3.03 7.50
N ASP A 140 -13.28 -2.53 8.44
CA ASP A 140 -13.10 -1.23 9.08
C ASP A 140 -11.91 -1.21 10.03
N ILE A 141 -11.63 -2.31 10.74
CA ILE A 141 -10.39 -2.49 11.49
C ILE A 141 -9.18 -2.41 10.55
N PHE A 142 -9.17 -3.14 9.44
CA PHE A 142 -8.07 -3.06 8.46
C PHE A 142 -7.90 -1.64 7.92
N PHE A 143 -9.01 -0.98 7.57
CA PHE A 143 -8.98 0.39 7.06
C PHE A 143 -8.35 1.35 8.08
N THR A 144 -8.76 1.28 9.35
CA THR A 144 -8.25 2.13 10.42
C THR A 144 -6.80 1.82 10.77
N LEU A 145 -6.36 0.55 10.75
CA LEU A 145 -4.95 0.16 10.91
C LEU A 145 -4.06 0.72 9.79
N ILE A 146 -4.55 0.74 8.54
CA ILE A 146 -3.82 1.36 7.42
C ILE A 146 -3.70 2.87 7.64
N ARG A 147 -4.73 3.53 8.19
CA ARG A 147 -4.62 4.95 8.55
C ARG A 147 -3.60 5.19 9.64
N LEU A 148 -3.58 4.36 10.67
CA LEU A 148 -2.58 4.43 11.74
C LEU A 148 -1.16 4.27 11.19
N SER A 149 -0.94 3.33 10.27
CA SER A 149 0.35 3.16 9.62
C SER A 149 0.78 4.42 8.85
N GLY A 150 -0.16 5.03 8.11
CA GLY A 150 0.09 6.27 7.37
C GLY A 150 0.35 7.48 8.28
N TYR A 151 -0.27 7.53 9.47
CA TYR A 151 0.01 8.56 10.47
C TYR A 151 1.47 8.53 10.97
N HIS A 152 2.04 7.32 11.05
CA HIS A 152 3.43 7.10 11.46
C HIS A 152 4.41 7.00 10.28
N ASP A 153 4.05 7.46 9.09
CA ASP A 153 4.86 7.38 7.87
C ASP A 153 5.31 5.95 7.50
N LEU A 154 4.52 4.94 7.88
CA LEU A 154 4.80 3.54 7.57
C LEU A 154 4.06 3.08 6.32
N GLU A 155 4.65 2.13 5.58
CA GLU A 155 4.02 1.51 4.43
C GLU A 155 3.30 0.21 4.83
N PRO A 156 1.96 0.12 4.68
CA PRO A 156 1.20 -1.05 5.13
C PRO A 156 1.60 -2.35 4.41
N GLU A 157 1.90 -2.31 3.11
CA GLU A 157 2.43 -3.47 2.37
C GLU A 157 3.76 -3.96 2.95
N ASP A 158 4.66 -3.05 3.35
CA ASP A 158 5.94 -3.41 3.94
C ASP A 158 5.79 -4.02 5.34
N ILE A 159 4.83 -3.51 6.12
CA ILE A 159 4.51 -4.07 7.44
C ILE A 159 4.08 -5.53 7.30
N ILE A 160 3.11 -5.81 6.43
CA ILE A 160 2.60 -7.16 6.22
C ILE A 160 3.66 -8.07 5.62
N ARG A 161 4.42 -7.59 4.63
CA ARG A 161 5.54 -8.35 4.04
C ARG A 161 6.58 -8.76 5.08
N LYS A 162 6.99 -7.85 5.96
CA LYS A 162 7.93 -8.16 7.06
C LYS A 162 7.33 -9.16 8.06
N THR A 163 6.04 -9.04 8.32
CA THR A 163 5.33 -9.96 9.22
C THR A 163 5.26 -11.36 8.61
N ASN A 164 4.96 -11.47 7.32
CA ASN A 164 4.96 -12.75 6.60
C ASN A 164 6.34 -13.42 6.63
N LEU A 165 7.40 -12.69 6.31
CA LEU A 165 8.77 -13.20 6.39
C LEU A 165 9.14 -13.66 7.80
N LYS A 166 8.74 -12.91 8.83
CA LYS A 166 8.96 -13.29 10.22
C LYS A 166 8.21 -14.59 10.58
N PHE A 167 6.96 -14.70 10.13
CA PHE A 167 6.15 -15.92 10.35
C PHE A 167 6.77 -17.12 9.64
N GLU A 168 7.07 -17.00 8.33
CA GLU A 168 7.71 -18.07 7.55
C GLU A 168 9.01 -18.56 8.18
N ASN A 169 9.90 -17.63 8.55
CA ASN A 169 11.18 -17.98 9.16
C ASN A 169 11.01 -18.71 10.49
N ARG A 170 10.03 -18.32 11.31
CA ARG A 170 9.73 -19.00 12.56
C ARG A 170 9.13 -20.38 12.31
N PHE A 171 8.19 -20.46 11.38
CA PHE A 171 7.56 -21.74 11.05
C PHE A 171 8.57 -22.75 10.52
N ARG A 172 9.50 -22.35 9.65
CA ARG A 172 10.60 -23.19 9.17
C ARG A 172 11.51 -23.66 10.31
N LYS A 173 11.75 -22.84 11.33
CA LYS A 173 12.50 -23.25 12.51
C LYS A 173 11.72 -24.29 13.32
N MET A 174 10.38 -24.16 13.45
CA MET A 174 9.55 -25.18 14.09
C MET A 174 9.62 -26.51 13.36
N GLU A 175 9.54 -26.51 12.03
CA GLU A 175 9.68 -27.71 11.20
C GLU A 175 11.03 -28.40 11.43
N ASN A 176 12.11 -27.62 11.48
CA ASN A 176 13.45 -28.15 11.73
C ASN A 176 13.61 -28.73 13.14
N GLU A 177 13.05 -28.08 14.15
CA GLU A 177 13.06 -28.55 15.52
C GLU A 177 12.23 -29.83 15.66
N ALA A 178 11.04 -29.92 15.07
CA ALA A 178 10.25 -31.13 15.05
C ALA A 178 11.00 -32.30 14.39
N LYS A 179 11.68 -32.05 13.28
CA LYS A 179 12.56 -33.06 12.64
C LYS A 179 13.68 -33.53 13.57
N SER A 180 14.31 -32.63 14.33
CA SER A 180 15.33 -33.00 15.32
C SER A 180 14.79 -33.90 16.43
N MET A 181 13.52 -33.71 16.79
CA MET A 181 12.77 -34.53 17.74
C MET A 181 12.25 -35.83 17.11
N LYS A 182 12.61 -36.15 15.87
CA LYS A 182 12.13 -37.30 15.08
C LYS A 182 10.62 -37.36 14.92
N THR A 183 9.96 -36.22 14.85
CA THR A 183 8.53 -36.04 14.59
C THR A 183 8.27 -35.00 13.52
N SER A 184 7.01 -34.68 13.27
CA SER A 184 6.57 -33.65 12.35
C SER A 184 5.44 -32.84 12.96
N LEU A 185 5.23 -31.59 12.52
CA LEU A 185 4.27 -30.66 13.13
C LEU A 185 2.82 -31.20 13.05
N ASP A 186 2.47 -31.94 12.01
CA ASP A 186 1.16 -32.56 11.82
C ASP A 186 0.83 -33.66 12.83
N LYS A 187 1.84 -34.19 13.57
CA LYS A 187 1.70 -35.19 14.62
C LYS A 187 1.66 -34.58 16.00
N MET A 188 1.83 -33.28 16.13
CA MET A 188 1.85 -32.55 17.38
C MET A 188 0.45 -31.97 17.66
N ASN A 189 0.03 -32.01 18.93
CA ASN A 189 -1.18 -31.32 19.35
C ASN A 189 -0.95 -29.80 19.49
N LEU A 190 -2.03 -29.03 19.65
CA LEU A 190 -1.95 -27.57 19.70
C LEU A 190 -1.06 -27.06 20.84
N GLU A 191 -1.10 -27.67 22.00
CA GLU A 191 -0.29 -27.28 23.15
C GLU A 191 1.21 -27.50 22.92
N GLU A 192 1.58 -28.59 22.25
CA GLU A 192 2.96 -28.86 21.83
C GLU A 192 3.43 -27.86 20.76
N LEU A 193 2.58 -27.54 19.80
CA LEU A 193 2.87 -26.54 18.78
C LEU A 193 3.06 -25.15 19.39
N GLU A 194 2.22 -24.75 20.33
CA GLU A 194 2.35 -23.47 21.04
C GLU A 194 3.63 -23.40 21.87
N LYS A 195 3.98 -24.46 22.60
CA LYS A 195 5.25 -24.52 23.35
C LYS A 195 6.44 -24.39 22.43
N LEU A 196 6.40 -25.07 21.28
CA LEU A 196 7.46 -25.00 20.28
C LEU A 196 7.55 -23.59 19.68
N TRP A 197 6.42 -22.98 19.37
CA TRP A 197 6.34 -21.60 18.89
C TRP A 197 6.94 -20.60 19.87
N GLN A 198 6.63 -20.73 21.17
CA GLN A 198 7.19 -19.84 22.19
C GLN A 198 8.70 -20.05 22.39
N LYS A 199 9.20 -21.29 22.26
CA LYS A 199 10.64 -21.59 22.33
C LYS A 199 11.43 -20.91 21.21
N ILE A 200 10.82 -20.74 20.04
CA ILE A 200 11.48 -20.20 18.83
C ILE A 200 11.32 -18.66 18.71
N LYS A 201 10.45 -18.06 19.50
CA LYS A 201 10.16 -16.64 19.50
C LYS A 201 11.36 -15.78 19.94
#